data_c4de9b4fdd6841f95734ea8a626a3500
#
_entry.id   c4de9b4fdd6841f95734ea8a626a3500
#
_cell.length_a   1.000
_cell.length_b   1.000
_cell.length_c   1.000
_cell.angle_alpha   90.00
_cell.angle_beta   90.00
_cell.angle_gamma   90.00
#
_symmetry.space_group_name_H-M   'P 1'
#
loop_
_entity.id
_entity.type
_entity.pdbx_description
1 polymer ?
#
loop_
_entity_poly.entity_id
_entity_poly.type
_entity_poly.pdbx_seq_one_letter_code
_entity_poly.pdbx_strand_id
1 'polypeptide(L)'
;LPAHQTDITAFRARDESLKIIWLGHSSFLLNMAGRIVLVDPVFSQAASPISLFVRRFQDPPISLQMLPTIDFILISHDHYDHLDMKTIEFFVERETRFIVPLGVKNHLTGWEIAAERITEMDWWETAIFSEITFIATPAQHFSGRDGIHPNETLWASWIVQSAQHSIFFSGDSGYDEHFQTIGDQYGPFDVVFLDSGQYNERWREVHMFPREAMQAAHDLRARHHLPIHWGMFEPVSYTHLT
;
A
#
# COMPACT_ATOMS: atom_id res chain seq x y z
N LEU A 1 -15.99 13.46 1.16
CA LEU A 1 -15.06 14.50 1.58
C LEU A 1 -14.91 15.53 0.46
N PRO A 2 -14.73 16.82 0.76
CA PRO A 2 -14.44 17.80 -0.28
C PRO A 2 -13.12 17.42 -0.98
N ALA A 3 -13.15 17.35 -2.32
CA ALA A 3 -11.94 17.11 -3.10
C ALA A 3 -11.07 18.39 -3.04
N HIS A 4 -9.89 18.28 -2.47
CA HIS A 4 -8.89 19.33 -2.60
C HIS A 4 -8.22 19.22 -3.97
N GLN A 5 -8.02 20.35 -4.65
CA GLN A 5 -7.19 20.36 -5.84
C GLN A 5 -5.75 20.01 -5.44
N THR A 6 -5.26 18.92 -5.99
CA THR A 6 -3.89 18.46 -5.73
C THR A 6 -2.92 19.19 -6.65
N ASP A 7 -1.94 19.90 -6.08
CA ASP A 7 -0.86 20.52 -6.85
C ASP A 7 0.18 19.46 -7.24
N ILE A 8 -0.08 18.77 -8.35
CA ILE A 8 0.83 17.75 -8.87
C ILE A 8 2.15 18.34 -9.36
N THR A 9 2.19 19.63 -9.68
CA THR A 9 3.43 20.30 -10.13
C THR A 9 4.38 20.48 -8.95
N ALA A 10 3.89 20.98 -7.82
CA ALA A 10 4.69 21.07 -6.59
C ALA A 10 5.12 19.68 -6.09
N PHE A 11 4.24 18.68 -6.22
CA PHE A 11 4.58 17.30 -5.86
C PHE A 11 5.75 16.74 -6.69
N ARG A 12 5.81 17.03 -7.98
CA ARG A 12 6.86 16.52 -8.90
C ARG A 12 8.23 17.14 -8.67
N ALA A 13 8.35 18.23 -7.93
CA ALA A 13 9.64 18.87 -7.70
C ALA A 13 10.61 17.87 -7.04
N ARG A 14 11.78 17.68 -7.67
CA ARG A 14 12.84 16.79 -7.20
C ARG A 14 13.72 17.56 -6.23
N ASP A 15 13.33 17.54 -4.97
CA ASP A 15 14.07 18.11 -3.84
C ASP A 15 14.18 17.07 -2.72
N GLU A 16 14.80 17.43 -1.62
CA GLU A 16 15.01 16.53 -0.48
C GLU A 16 13.77 16.41 0.42
N SER A 17 12.67 17.14 0.14
CA SER A 17 11.47 17.09 0.97
C SER A 17 10.67 15.82 0.75
N LEU A 18 10.10 15.30 1.83
CA LEU A 18 9.11 14.24 1.78
C LEU A 18 7.75 14.83 1.38
N LYS A 19 7.18 14.38 0.28
CA LYS A 19 5.86 14.80 -0.19
C LYS A 19 4.94 13.60 -0.34
N ILE A 20 3.71 13.75 0.12
CA ILE A 20 2.72 12.69 0.13
C ILE A 20 1.41 13.22 -0.45
N ILE A 21 0.79 12.43 -1.33
CA ILE A 21 -0.59 12.65 -1.79
C ILE A 21 -1.36 11.36 -1.50
N TRP A 22 -2.31 11.43 -0.57
CA TRP A 22 -3.23 10.34 -0.34
C TRP A 22 -4.27 10.28 -1.46
N LEU A 23 -4.39 9.12 -2.10
CA LEU A 23 -5.30 8.88 -3.22
C LEU A 23 -6.61 8.21 -2.79
N GLY A 24 -6.71 7.90 -1.49
CA GLY A 24 -7.83 7.22 -0.88
C GLY A 24 -7.57 5.74 -0.61
N HIS A 25 -8.35 5.16 0.29
CA HIS A 25 -8.18 3.81 0.80
C HIS A 25 -6.74 3.61 1.32
N SER A 26 -6.01 2.63 0.80
CA SER A 26 -4.58 2.41 1.10
C SER A 26 -3.65 2.96 0.02
N SER A 27 -4.20 3.64 -1.00
CA SER A 27 -3.42 4.17 -2.12
C SER A 27 -2.84 5.55 -1.82
N PHE A 28 -1.56 5.75 -2.08
CA PHE A 28 -0.91 7.06 -1.99
C PHE A 28 0.30 7.19 -2.91
N LEU A 29 0.64 8.43 -3.24
CA LEU A 29 1.89 8.80 -3.88
C LEU A 29 2.88 9.31 -2.84
N LEU A 30 4.11 8.88 -2.96
CA LEU A 30 5.26 9.31 -2.17
C LEU A 30 6.31 9.89 -3.11
N ASN A 31 6.78 11.11 -2.86
CA ASN A 31 8.00 11.64 -3.46
C ASN A 31 9.05 11.75 -2.34
N MET A 32 10.10 10.95 -2.44
CA MET A 32 11.19 10.86 -1.49
C MET A 32 12.52 10.83 -2.25
N ALA A 33 13.44 11.71 -1.90
CA ALA A 33 14.73 11.84 -2.59
C ALA A 33 14.59 11.98 -4.13
N GLY A 34 13.52 12.65 -4.59
CA GLY A 34 13.22 12.84 -6.01
C GLY A 34 12.74 11.58 -6.75
N ARG A 35 12.48 10.48 -6.05
CA ARG A 35 11.86 9.26 -6.58
C ARG A 35 10.38 9.22 -6.23
N ILE A 36 9.57 8.82 -7.18
CA ILE A 36 8.12 8.74 -7.01
C ILE A 36 7.71 7.28 -6.88
N VAL A 37 7.16 6.96 -5.70
CA VAL A 37 6.61 5.64 -5.38
C VAL A 37 5.08 5.75 -5.33
N LEU A 38 4.40 4.86 -6.04
CA LEU A 38 2.95 4.69 -5.98
C LEU A 38 2.66 3.42 -5.18
N VAL A 39 1.90 3.56 -4.09
CA VAL A 39 1.64 2.49 -3.14
C VAL A 39 0.21 1.99 -3.29
N ASP A 40 0.04 0.66 -3.33
CA ASP A 40 -1.23 -0.07 -3.45
C ASP A 40 -2.25 0.62 -4.38
N PRO A 41 -1.91 0.83 -5.68
CA PRO A 41 -2.70 1.69 -6.54
C PRO A 41 -3.98 1.01 -7.01
N VAL A 42 -5.13 1.57 -6.64
CA VAL A 42 -6.44 1.12 -7.08
C VAL A 42 -7.21 2.29 -7.68
N PHE A 43 -7.41 2.28 -9.00
CA PHE A 43 -8.16 3.29 -9.74
C PHE A 43 -9.47 2.75 -10.34
N SER A 44 -9.71 1.45 -10.25
CA SER A 44 -10.95 0.83 -10.71
C SER A 44 -12.17 1.27 -9.91
N GLN A 45 -13.34 1.17 -10.54
CA GLN A 45 -14.63 1.50 -9.93
C GLN A 45 -15.16 0.43 -8.95
N ALA A 46 -14.44 -0.69 -8.82
CA ALA A 46 -14.77 -1.74 -7.89
C ALA A 46 -13.50 -2.49 -7.46
N ALA A 47 -13.40 -2.81 -6.19
CA ALA A 47 -12.36 -3.67 -5.61
C ALA A 47 -12.85 -5.12 -5.56
N SER A 48 -13.22 -5.66 -6.72
CA SER A 48 -13.80 -7.01 -6.85
C SER A 48 -13.68 -7.50 -8.29
N PRO A 49 -13.59 -8.81 -8.53
CA PRO A 49 -13.62 -9.38 -9.88
C PRO A 49 -14.95 -9.13 -10.59
N ILE A 50 -16.02 -8.91 -9.82
CA ILE A 50 -17.36 -8.58 -10.32
C ILE A 50 -17.66 -7.13 -9.98
N SER A 51 -17.76 -6.27 -10.99
CA SER A 51 -17.91 -4.81 -10.85
C SER A 51 -19.17 -4.33 -10.09
N LEU A 52 -20.08 -5.22 -9.75
CA LEU A 52 -21.27 -4.93 -8.95
C LEU A 52 -21.01 -4.98 -7.43
N PHE A 53 -19.90 -5.59 -7.00
CA PHE A 53 -19.54 -5.74 -5.58
C PHE A 53 -18.40 -4.79 -5.22
N VAL A 54 -18.31 -4.41 -3.96
CA VAL A 54 -17.26 -3.54 -3.39
C VAL A 54 -17.02 -2.29 -4.26
N ARG A 55 -18.11 -1.56 -4.51
CA ARG A 55 -18.08 -0.41 -5.42
C ARG A 55 -17.41 0.80 -4.78
N ARG A 56 -16.68 1.53 -5.61
CA ARG A 56 -16.13 2.83 -5.26
C ARG A 56 -17.27 3.85 -5.14
N PHE A 57 -17.30 4.61 -4.05
CA PHE A 57 -18.26 5.71 -3.85
C PHE A 57 -17.61 7.10 -3.97
N GLN A 58 -16.28 7.18 -3.98
CA GLN A 58 -15.54 8.42 -4.14
C GLN A 58 -14.35 8.20 -5.08
N ASP A 59 -14.26 9.02 -6.13
CA ASP A 59 -13.13 8.95 -7.06
C ASP A 59 -11.82 9.41 -6.40
N PRO A 60 -10.66 8.90 -6.87
CA PRO A 60 -9.37 9.42 -6.46
C PRO A 60 -9.24 10.92 -6.79
N PRO A 61 -8.47 11.70 -6.01
CA PRO A 61 -8.30 13.14 -6.22
C PRO A 61 -7.62 13.50 -7.56
N ILE A 62 -6.94 12.53 -8.17
CA ILE A 62 -6.35 12.63 -9.52
C ILE A 62 -6.65 11.36 -10.30
N SER A 63 -6.78 11.49 -11.62
CA SER A 63 -6.98 10.31 -12.47
C SER A 63 -5.66 9.59 -12.75
N LEU A 64 -5.75 8.34 -13.19
CA LEU A 64 -4.59 7.53 -13.58
C LEU A 64 -3.72 8.21 -14.65
N GLN A 65 -4.36 8.93 -15.60
CA GLN A 65 -3.68 9.67 -16.68
C GLN A 65 -2.93 10.93 -16.19
N MET A 66 -3.33 11.46 -15.03
CA MET A 66 -2.70 12.64 -14.42
C MET A 66 -1.51 12.28 -13.52
N LEU A 67 -1.27 10.99 -13.29
CA LEU A 67 -0.11 10.55 -12.51
C LEU A 67 1.20 11.11 -13.08
N PRO A 68 2.16 11.48 -12.24
CA PRO A 68 3.52 11.74 -12.68
C PRO A 68 4.18 10.47 -13.23
N THR A 69 5.39 10.60 -13.76
CA THR A 69 6.22 9.41 -14.04
C THR A 69 6.50 8.69 -12.72
N ILE A 70 6.10 7.43 -12.64
CA ILE A 70 6.25 6.59 -11.44
C ILE A 70 7.54 5.80 -11.58
N ASP A 71 8.46 5.96 -10.62
CA ASP A 71 9.69 5.17 -10.57
C ASP A 71 9.41 3.75 -10.04
N PHE A 72 8.58 3.64 -8.97
CA PHE A 72 8.26 2.38 -8.31
C PHE A 72 6.76 2.25 -8.00
N ILE A 73 6.26 1.04 -8.13
CA ILE A 73 4.98 0.62 -7.54
C ILE A 73 5.29 -0.36 -6.41
N LEU A 74 4.77 -0.07 -5.22
CA LEU A 74 4.90 -0.88 -4.03
C LEU A 74 3.55 -1.52 -3.73
N ILE A 75 3.51 -2.84 -3.57
CA ILE A 75 2.29 -3.61 -3.27
C ILE A 75 2.44 -4.31 -1.94
N SER A 76 1.43 -4.19 -1.08
CA SER A 76 1.40 -4.88 0.22
C SER A 76 0.96 -6.34 0.11
N HIS A 77 -0.08 -6.62 -0.64
CA HIS A 77 -0.63 -7.95 -0.85
C HIS A 77 -1.56 -7.99 -2.07
N ASP A 78 -2.14 -9.13 -2.37
CA ASP A 78 -2.85 -9.37 -3.63
C ASP A 78 -4.37 -9.14 -3.59
N HIS A 79 -4.97 -8.65 -2.49
CA HIS A 79 -6.40 -8.34 -2.45
C HIS A 79 -6.78 -7.29 -3.50
N TYR A 80 -8.05 -7.30 -3.94
CA TYR A 80 -8.52 -6.46 -5.04
C TYR A 80 -8.50 -4.96 -4.76
N ASP A 81 -8.54 -4.57 -3.49
CA ASP A 81 -8.48 -3.18 -3.02
C ASP A 81 -7.04 -2.68 -2.75
N HIS A 82 -6.04 -3.51 -3.07
CA HIS A 82 -4.60 -3.19 -3.01
C HIS A 82 -3.90 -3.46 -4.34
N LEU A 83 -4.28 -4.52 -5.05
CA LEU A 83 -3.70 -4.91 -6.33
C LEU A 83 -4.78 -4.92 -7.43
N ASP A 84 -4.90 -3.82 -8.15
CA ASP A 84 -5.88 -3.59 -9.22
C ASP A 84 -5.28 -3.88 -10.60
N MET A 85 -5.71 -4.98 -11.22
CA MET A 85 -5.23 -5.41 -12.54
C MET A 85 -5.29 -4.28 -13.58
N LYS A 86 -6.42 -3.57 -13.68
CA LYS A 86 -6.58 -2.50 -14.68
C LYS A 86 -5.63 -1.32 -14.45
N THR A 87 -5.34 -1.04 -13.20
CA THR A 87 -4.33 -0.04 -12.85
C THR A 87 -2.94 -0.54 -13.24
N ILE A 88 -2.61 -1.80 -12.97
CA ILE A 88 -1.31 -2.37 -13.33
C ILE A 88 -1.11 -2.44 -14.85
N GLU A 89 -2.12 -2.81 -15.63
CA GLU A 89 -2.08 -2.84 -17.10
C GLU A 89 -1.68 -1.47 -17.71
N PHE A 90 -2.03 -0.36 -17.04
CA PHE A 90 -1.59 0.97 -17.47
C PHE A 90 -0.06 1.13 -17.47
N PHE A 91 0.66 0.30 -16.73
CA PHE A 91 2.11 0.36 -16.60
C PHE A 91 2.87 -0.66 -17.45
N VAL A 92 2.21 -1.45 -18.29
CA VAL A 92 2.84 -2.48 -19.15
C VAL A 92 3.96 -1.88 -20.00
N GLU A 93 3.67 -0.80 -20.74
CA GLU A 93 4.62 -0.13 -21.64
C GLU A 93 5.47 0.98 -20.96
N ARG A 94 5.56 0.98 -19.61
CA ARG A 94 6.30 1.98 -18.85
C ARG A 94 7.55 1.39 -18.19
N GLU A 95 8.50 2.23 -17.83
CA GLU A 95 9.75 1.81 -17.17
C GLU A 95 9.62 1.63 -15.64
N THR A 96 8.40 1.72 -15.11
CA THR A 96 8.10 1.58 -13.69
C THR A 96 8.52 0.21 -13.17
N ARG A 97 9.23 0.17 -12.03
CA ARG A 97 9.58 -1.05 -11.31
C ARG A 97 8.54 -1.40 -10.26
N PHE A 98 8.42 -2.69 -9.96
CA PHE A 98 7.47 -3.22 -9.00
C PHE A 98 8.23 -3.87 -7.84
N ILE A 99 7.87 -3.49 -6.62
CA ILE A 99 8.37 -4.06 -5.37
C ILE A 99 7.18 -4.74 -4.71
N VAL A 100 7.27 -6.05 -4.54
CA VAL A 100 6.10 -6.87 -4.17
C VAL A 100 6.50 -8.01 -3.24
N PRO A 101 5.56 -8.56 -2.44
CA PRO A 101 5.81 -9.77 -1.67
C PRO A 101 5.93 -11.01 -2.57
N LEU A 102 6.51 -12.08 -2.04
CA LEU A 102 6.67 -13.37 -2.73
C LEU A 102 5.34 -13.88 -3.31
N GLY A 103 5.38 -14.38 -4.53
CA GLY A 103 4.24 -14.94 -5.26
C GLY A 103 3.43 -13.91 -6.06
N VAL A 104 3.43 -12.63 -5.68
CA VAL A 104 2.68 -11.56 -6.37
C VAL A 104 3.19 -11.35 -7.81
N LYS A 105 4.45 -11.64 -8.09
CA LYS A 105 5.03 -11.63 -9.44
C LYS A 105 4.24 -12.43 -10.44
N ASN A 106 3.64 -13.56 -10.02
CA ASN A 106 2.86 -14.41 -10.92
C ASN A 106 1.63 -13.68 -11.48
N HIS A 107 0.97 -12.84 -10.64
CA HIS A 107 -0.12 -11.98 -11.11
C HIS A 107 0.39 -10.95 -12.11
N LEU A 108 1.47 -10.25 -11.78
CA LEU A 108 2.01 -9.16 -12.61
C LEU A 108 2.51 -9.67 -13.97
N THR A 109 3.22 -10.78 -14.00
CA THR A 109 3.67 -11.40 -15.28
C THR A 109 2.51 -11.95 -16.09
N GLY A 110 1.46 -12.47 -15.44
CA GLY A 110 0.21 -12.85 -16.08
C GLY A 110 -0.55 -11.66 -16.71
N TRP A 111 -0.25 -10.43 -16.25
CA TRP A 111 -0.78 -9.17 -16.80
C TRP A 111 0.27 -8.42 -17.65
N GLU A 112 1.19 -9.15 -18.25
CA GLU A 112 2.18 -8.67 -19.22
C GLU A 112 3.25 -7.71 -18.66
N ILE A 113 3.43 -7.61 -17.34
CA ILE A 113 4.56 -6.89 -16.77
C ILE A 113 5.84 -7.72 -16.94
N ALA A 114 6.87 -7.11 -17.53
CA ALA A 114 8.15 -7.76 -17.78
C ALA A 114 8.83 -8.18 -16.46
N ALA A 115 9.24 -9.44 -16.38
CA ALA A 115 9.71 -10.07 -15.13
C ALA A 115 10.95 -9.39 -14.52
N GLU A 116 11.80 -8.76 -15.34
CA GLU A 116 12.99 -8.00 -14.92
C GLU A 116 12.66 -6.67 -14.22
N ARG A 117 11.43 -6.21 -14.33
CA ARG A 117 10.93 -5.01 -13.64
C ARG A 117 10.36 -5.31 -12.26
N ILE A 118 10.24 -6.60 -11.89
CA ILE A 118 9.58 -7.04 -10.67
C ILE A 118 10.64 -7.57 -9.70
N THR A 119 10.68 -7.00 -8.50
CA THR A 119 11.46 -7.48 -7.36
C THR A 119 10.51 -8.05 -6.33
N GLU A 120 10.59 -9.38 -6.13
CA GLU A 120 9.87 -10.06 -5.05
C GLU A 120 10.73 -10.08 -3.79
N MET A 121 10.08 -9.96 -2.64
CA MET A 121 10.76 -9.92 -1.34
C MET A 121 10.01 -10.77 -0.30
N ASP A 122 10.78 -11.48 0.49
CA ASP A 122 10.32 -12.10 1.73
C ASP A 122 10.43 -11.10 2.89
N TRP A 123 9.79 -11.39 4.01
CA TRP A 123 9.93 -10.58 5.22
C TRP A 123 11.38 -10.44 5.64
N TRP A 124 11.76 -9.24 6.05
CA TRP A 124 13.11 -8.83 6.47
C TRP A 124 14.12 -8.69 5.34
N GLU A 125 13.74 -8.99 4.09
CA GLU A 125 14.60 -8.70 2.95
C GLU A 125 14.65 -7.21 2.64
N THR A 126 15.77 -6.78 2.09
CA THR A 126 16.08 -5.39 1.75
C THR A 126 16.45 -5.28 0.28
N ALA A 127 15.84 -4.34 -0.43
CA ALA A 127 16.19 -3.98 -1.79
C ALA A 127 16.58 -2.50 -1.88
N ILE A 128 17.74 -2.22 -2.48
CA ILE A 128 18.31 -0.86 -2.57
C ILE A 128 18.31 -0.43 -4.03
N PHE A 129 17.69 0.70 -4.31
CA PHE A 129 17.63 1.32 -5.64
C PHE A 129 18.10 2.78 -5.55
N SER A 130 19.37 3.00 -5.86
CA SER A 130 20.01 4.33 -5.77
C SER A 130 19.77 4.96 -4.38
N GLU A 131 18.89 5.96 -4.30
CA GLU A 131 18.64 6.75 -3.09
C GLU A 131 17.54 6.19 -2.19
N ILE A 132 16.82 5.14 -2.64
CA ILE A 132 15.70 4.55 -1.90
C ILE A 132 15.96 3.10 -1.54
N THR A 133 15.66 2.77 -0.31
CA THR A 133 15.70 1.41 0.24
C THR A 133 14.28 0.97 0.59
N PHE A 134 13.89 -0.23 0.13
CA PHE A 134 12.68 -0.91 0.51
C PHE A 134 13.02 -2.09 1.42
N ILE A 135 12.29 -2.26 2.52
CA ILE A 135 12.41 -3.39 3.43
C ILE A 135 11.02 -3.98 3.61
N ALA A 136 10.85 -5.25 3.25
CA ALA A 136 9.63 -5.98 3.55
C ALA A 136 9.61 -6.37 5.02
N THR A 137 8.49 -6.19 5.69
CA THR A 137 8.33 -6.54 7.11
C THR A 137 7.03 -7.32 7.33
N PRO A 138 6.92 -8.11 8.42
CA PRO A 138 5.70 -8.85 8.71
C PRO A 138 4.46 -7.97 8.85
N ALA A 139 3.31 -8.52 8.46
CA ALA A 139 2.00 -8.01 8.77
C ALA A 139 1.09 -9.17 9.23
N GLN A 140 0.11 -8.90 10.06
CA GLN A 140 -0.86 -9.89 10.50
C GLN A 140 -2.09 -9.82 9.60
N HIS A 141 -2.01 -10.49 8.47
CA HIS A 141 -3.04 -10.50 7.45
C HIS A 141 -3.09 -11.84 6.71
N PHE A 142 -3.64 -11.86 5.52
CA PHE A 142 -3.71 -13.01 4.62
C PHE A 142 -3.74 -12.53 3.17
N SER A 143 -3.65 -13.46 2.22
CA SER A 143 -3.73 -13.18 0.79
C SER A 143 -4.75 -14.08 0.09
N GLY A 144 -5.16 -13.70 -1.12
CA GLY A 144 -6.03 -14.50 -1.99
C GLY A 144 -6.99 -13.66 -2.82
N ARG A 145 -7.16 -14.07 -4.08
CA ARG A 145 -8.02 -13.36 -5.06
C ARG A 145 -9.20 -14.19 -5.55
N ASP A 146 -9.14 -15.49 -5.53
CA ASP A 146 -10.16 -16.35 -6.13
C ASP A 146 -11.13 -16.99 -5.11
N GLY A 147 -10.85 -16.83 -3.82
CA GLY A 147 -11.64 -17.41 -2.74
C GLY A 147 -11.49 -18.95 -2.59
N ILE A 148 -10.62 -19.58 -3.39
CA ILE A 148 -10.39 -21.03 -3.40
C ILE A 148 -8.98 -21.36 -2.92
N HIS A 149 -8.00 -20.51 -3.26
CA HIS A 149 -6.59 -20.71 -2.98
C HIS A 149 -6.07 -19.57 -2.07
N PRO A 150 -6.36 -19.62 -0.76
CA PRO A 150 -5.87 -18.61 0.16
C PRO A 150 -4.36 -18.78 0.40
N ASN A 151 -3.66 -17.66 0.63
CA ASN A 151 -2.26 -17.63 1.05
C ASN A 151 -1.26 -18.25 0.06
N GLU A 152 -1.54 -18.20 -1.26
CA GLU A 152 -0.56 -18.58 -2.28
C GLU A 152 0.49 -17.50 -2.54
N THR A 153 0.22 -16.27 -2.14
CA THR A 153 1.18 -15.16 -2.12
C THR A 153 1.47 -14.73 -0.69
N LEU A 154 2.62 -14.13 -0.47
CA LEU A 154 2.93 -13.48 0.79
C LEU A 154 2.22 -12.12 0.85
N TRP A 155 2.07 -11.57 2.05
CA TRP A 155 1.65 -10.20 2.34
C TRP A 155 2.72 -9.52 3.22
N ALA A 156 2.83 -8.21 3.14
CA ALA A 156 3.89 -7.49 3.85
C ALA A 156 3.46 -6.08 4.25
N SER A 157 3.98 -5.64 5.39
CA SER A 157 4.21 -4.23 5.68
C SER A 157 5.51 -3.79 5.02
N TRP A 158 5.71 -2.50 4.88
CA TRP A 158 6.87 -1.95 4.18
C TRP A 158 7.52 -0.79 4.90
N ILE A 159 8.84 -0.79 4.89
CA ILE A 159 9.65 0.39 5.22
C ILE A 159 10.21 0.95 3.93
N VAL A 160 10.07 2.26 3.73
CA VAL A 160 10.69 2.99 2.62
C VAL A 160 11.61 4.06 3.22
N GLN A 161 12.89 3.99 2.90
CA GLN A 161 13.92 4.86 3.48
C GLN A 161 14.74 5.58 2.41
N SER A 162 15.13 6.80 2.73
CA SER A 162 16.20 7.55 2.08
C SER A 162 17.23 7.98 3.14
N ALA A 163 18.24 8.75 2.74
CA ALA A 163 19.20 9.30 3.68
C ALA A 163 18.59 10.25 4.73
N GLN A 164 17.47 10.93 4.40
CA GLN A 164 16.84 11.94 5.25
C GLN A 164 15.51 11.51 5.86
N HIS A 165 14.81 10.55 5.24
CA HIS A 165 13.44 10.22 5.60
C HIS A 165 13.22 8.71 5.73
N SER A 166 12.37 8.34 6.69
CA SER A 166 11.92 6.97 6.89
C SER A 166 10.42 6.94 7.07
N ILE A 167 9.74 6.12 6.28
CA ILE A 167 8.30 5.88 6.42
C ILE A 167 8.01 4.40 6.61
N PHE A 168 6.88 4.13 7.24
CA PHE A 168 6.33 2.79 7.39
C PHE A 168 4.91 2.75 6.80
N PHE A 169 4.60 1.67 6.09
CA PHE A 169 3.29 1.37 5.54
C PHE A 169 2.86 -0.01 6.00
N SER A 170 1.76 -0.12 6.75
CA SER A 170 1.33 -1.39 7.31
C SER A 170 0.80 -2.38 6.27
N GLY A 171 0.38 -1.90 5.07
CA GLY A 171 -0.62 -2.65 4.32
C GLY A 171 -1.87 -2.82 5.16
N ASP A 172 -2.55 -3.95 5.02
CA ASP A 172 -3.58 -4.38 5.94
C ASP A 172 -2.96 -5.24 7.03
N SER A 173 -3.34 -4.99 8.27
CA SER A 173 -2.80 -5.73 9.41
C SER A 173 -3.68 -5.60 10.65
N GLY A 174 -3.86 -6.71 11.35
CA GLY A 174 -4.18 -6.69 12.77
C GLY A 174 -2.99 -6.20 13.60
N TYR A 175 -3.23 -5.88 14.87
CA TYR A 175 -2.19 -5.49 15.80
C TYR A 175 -1.53 -6.71 16.45
N ASP A 176 -0.18 -6.76 16.41
CA ASP A 176 0.62 -7.77 17.11
C ASP A 176 2.03 -7.22 17.43
N GLU A 177 2.86 -8.01 18.07
CA GLU A 177 4.23 -7.68 18.53
C GLU A 177 5.18 -7.27 17.39
N HIS A 178 4.85 -7.57 16.14
CA HIS A 178 5.67 -7.19 14.99
C HIS A 178 5.87 -5.66 14.89
N PHE A 179 4.88 -4.84 15.29
CA PHE A 179 5.03 -3.38 15.29
C PHE A 179 6.13 -2.92 16.25
N GLN A 180 6.19 -3.50 17.46
CA GLN A 180 7.24 -3.19 18.41
C GLN A 180 8.62 -3.65 17.88
N THR A 181 8.70 -4.86 17.35
CA THR A 181 9.94 -5.41 16.77
C THR A 181 10.46 -4.51 15.65
N ILE A 182 9.58 -4.07 14.73
CA ILE A 182 9.93 -3.17 13.64
C ILE A 182 10.38 -1.81 14.18
N GLY A 183 9.65 -1.25 15.14
CA GLY A 183 9.98 0.02 15.77
C GLY A 183 11.33 0.00 16.48
N ASP A 184 11.65 -1.09 17.17
CA ASP A 184 12.93 -1.25 17.85
C ASP A 184 14.12 -1.36 16.89
N GLN A 185 13.91 -2.02 15.76
CA GLN A 185 14.97 -2.27 14.77
C GLN A 185 15.18 -1.11 13.80
N TYR A 186 14.09 -0.44 13.35
CA TYR A 186 14.14 0.54 12.26
C TYR A 186 13.61 1.93 12.61
N GLY A 187 12.87 2.09 13.69
CA GLY A 187 12.33 3.39 14.10
C GLY A 187 13.41 4.34 14.68
N PRO A 188 13.11 5.62 14.85
CA PRO A 188 11.78 6.23 14.65
C PRO A 188 11.46 6.49 13.18
N PHE A 189 10.16 6.51 12.86
CA PHE A 189 9.67 6.84 11.52
C PHE A 189 9.16 8.28 11.46
N ASP A 190 9.38 8.96 10.33
CA ASP A 190 8.83 10.30 10.12
C ASP A 190 7.32 10.24 9.95
N VAL A 191 6.82 9.28 9.15
CA VAL A 191 5.39 9.06 8.92
C VAL A 191 5.11 7.56 8.91
N VAL A 192 4.03 7.15 9.57
CA VAL A 192 3.47 5.80 9.45
C VAL A 192 2.08 5.85 8.85
N PHE A 193 1.82 4.98 7.89
CA PHE A 193 0.51 4.73 7.30
C PHE A 193 -0.03 3.44 7.90
N LEU A 194 -1.10 3.52 8.69
CA LEU A 194 -1.61 2.38 9.42
C LEU A 194 -3.05 2.07 9.06
N ASP A 195 -3.33 0.81 8.81
CA ASP A 195 -4.69 0.29 8.68
C ASP A 195 -5.52 0.72 9.89
N SER A 196 -6.60 1.43 9.65
CA SER A 196 -7.51 1.94 10.68
C SER A 196 -8.94 1.98 10.17
N GLY A 197 -9.21 1.36 9.03
CA GLY A 197 -10.50 1.34 8.38
C GLY A 197 -11.13 -0.04 8.34
N GLN A 198 -12.47 -0.08 8.18
CA GLN A 198 -13.24 -1.32 8.03
C GLN A 198 -13.05 -2.33 9.18
N TYR A 199 -12.66 -1.86 10.35
CA TYR A 199 -12.49 -2.68 11.54
C TYR A 199 -13.81 -3.27 12.06
N ASN A 200 -13.74 -4.51 12.57
CA ASN A 200 -14.86 -5.18 13.20
C ASN A 200 -14.35 -6.28 14.15
N GLU A 201 -15.09 -6.59 15.20
CA GLU A 201 -14.74 -7.67 16.15
C GLU A 201 -14.56 -9.05 15.47
N ARG A 202 -15.23 -9.28 14.34
CA ARG A 202 -15.17 -10.57 13.62
C ARG A 202 -13.86 -10.80 12.88
N TRP A 203 -13.12 -9.72 12.56
CA TRP A 203 -11.84 -9.79 11.84
C TRP A 203 -10.79 -8.86 12.43
N ARG A 204 -10.88 -8.65 13.75
CA ARG A 204 -9.92 -7.83 14.51
C ARG A 204 -8.47 -8.27 14.35
N GLU A 205 -8.27 -9.58 14.14
CA GLU A 205 -6.92 -10.14 13.96
C GLU A 205 -6.25 -9.71 12.63
N VAL A 206 -7.01 -9.16 11.68
CA VAL A 206 -6.50 -8.80 10.35
C VAL A 206 -6.71 -7.32 9.98
N HIS A 207 -7.45 -6.57 10.82
CA HIS A 207 -7.63 -5.11 10.70
C HIS A 207 -7.66 -4.47 12.08
N MET A 208 -6.81 -3.47 12.30
CA MET A 208 -6.68 -2.78 13.57
C MET A 208 -7.90 -1.93 13.92
N PHE A 209 -8.33 -1.98 15.17
CA PHE A 209 -9.18 -0.93 15.73
C PHE A 209 -8.39 0.38 15.87
N PRO A 210 -9.07 1.56 15.89
CA PRO A 210 -8.39 2.85 16.00
C PRO A 210 -7.44 2.95 17.22
N ARG A 211 -7.77 2.29 18.33
CA ARG A 211 -6.90 2.26 19.52
C ARG A 211 -5.64 1.43 19.27
N GLU A 212 -5.77 0.34 18.53
CA GLU A 212 -4.64 -0.54 18.17
C GLU A 212 -3.72 0.14 17.16
N ALA A 213 -4.28 0.87 16.19
CA ALA A 213 -3.49 1.69 15.28
C ALA A 213 -2.70 2.79 16.01
N MET A 214 -3.27 3.41 17.05
CA MET A 214 -2.54 4.35 17.90
C MET A 214 -1.43 3.67 18.71
N GLN A 215 -1.66 2.44 19.20
CA GLN A 215 -0.62 1.66 19.89
C GLN A 215 0.50 1.29 18.91
N ALA A 216 0.16 0.81 17.71
CA ALA A 216 1.14 0.52 16.66
C ALA A 216 1.98 1.75 16.29
N ALA A 217 1.37 2.94 16.18
CA ALA A 217 2.10 4.18 15.94
C ALA A 217 3.09 4.50 17.06
N HIS A 218 2.71 4.25 18.32
CA HIS A 218 3.60 4.40 19.48
C HIS A 218 4.77 3.40 19.43
N ASP A 219 4.48 2.14 19.16
CA ASP A 219 5.49 1.06 19.12
C ASP A 219 6.49 1.27 17.98
N LEU A 220 6.03 1.78 16.84
CA LEU A 220 6.86 2.20 15.71
C LEU A 220 7.66 3.49 15.99
N ARG A 221 7.44 4.15 17.11
CA ARG A 221 8.05 5.45 17.46
C ARG A 221 7.79 6.51 16.38
N ALA A 222 6.55 6.53 15.85
CA ALA A 222 6.15 7.41 14.78
C ALA A 222 6.10 8.89 15.20
N ARG A 223 6.60 9.78 14.33
CA ARG A 223 6.44 11.23 14.51
C ARG A 223 5.06 11.70 14.03
N HIS A 224 4.58 11.12 12.93
CA HIS A 224 3.27 11.39 12.35
C HIS A 224 2.58 10.07 12.00
N HIS A 225 1.26 10.04 12.18
CA HIS A 225 0.40 8.91 11.82
C HIS A 225 -0.68 9.35 10.85
N LEU A 226 -0.81 8.62 9.75
CA LEU A 226 -1.89 8.75 8.77
C LEU A 226 -2.71 7.45 8.77
N PRO A 227 -3.99 7.50 9.17
CA PRO A 227 -4.89 6.36 9.05
C PRO A 227 -5.20 6.11 7.57
N ILE A 228 -5.16 4.85 7.15
CA ILE A 228 -5.49 4.38 5.81
C ILE A 228 -6.57 3.30 5.84
N HIS A 229 -6.89 2.69 4.71
CA HIS A 229 -7.87 1.64 4.51
C HIS A 229 -9.32 2.11 4.75
N TRP A 230 -9.64 3.35 4.33
CA TRP A 230 -10.97 3.96 4.49
C TRP A 230 -11.32 4.91 3.34
N GLY A 231 -12.60 5.25 3.23
CA GLY A 231 -13.05 6.44 2.49
C GLY A 231 -13.23 6.29 0.98
N MET A 232 -13.13 5.10 0.38
CA MET A 232 -13.22 4.93 -1.08
C MET A 232 -14.20 3.86 -1.53
N PHE A 233 -14.28 2.77 -0.81
CA PHE A 233 -15.12 1.63 -1.15
C PHE A 233 -16.22 1.43 -0.13
N GLU A 234 -17.39 0.98 -0.61
CA GLU A 234 -18.46 0.56 0.30
C GLU A 234 -17.91 -0.60 1.15
N PRO A 235 -18.06 -0.55 2.47
CA PRO A 235 -17.65 -1.68 3.31
C PRO A 235 -18.39 -2.92 2.84
N VAL A 236 -17.65 -3.99 2.64
CA VAL A 236 -18.26 -5.29 2.33
C VAL A 236 -19.21 -5.61 3.47
N SER A 237 -20.51 -5.52 3.22
CA SER A 237 -21.49 -5.98 4.20
C SER A 237 -21.38 -7.50 4.24
N TYR A 238 -20.69 -8.03 5.24
CA TYR A 238 -20.53 -9.47 5.47
C TYR A 238 -21.82 -10.17 5.85
N THR A 239 -22.96 -9.70 5.34
CA THR A 239 -24.27 -10.36 5.52
C THR A 239 -24.38 -11.68 4.76
N HIS A 240 -23.34 -12.10 4.02
CA HIS A 240 -23.39 -13.33 3.21
C HIS A 240 -22.35 -14.39 3.58
N LEU A 241 -21.67 -14.26 4.72
CA LEU A 241 -20.79 -15.30 5.27
C LEU A 241 -21.40 -15.98 6.52
N THR A 242 -22.71 -16.27 6.46
CA THR A 242 -23.39 -17.18 7.40
C THR A 242 -23.82 -18.42 6.67
#